data_98a0e59f0fef29f23117f40531141249
#
_entry.id   98a0e59f0fef29f23117f40531141249
#
_cell.length_a   1.000
_cell.length_b   1.000
_cell.length_c   1.000
_cell.angle_alpha   90.00
_cell.angle_beta   90.00
_cell.angle_gamma   90.00
#
_symmetry.space_group_name_H-M   'P 1'
#
loop_
_entity.id
_entity.type
_entity.pdbx_description
1 polymer ?
#
loop_
_entity_poly.entity_id
_entity_poly.type
_entity_poly.pdbx_seq_one_letter_code
_entity_poly.pdbx_strand_id
1 'polypeptide(L)'
;PIENLRNLGKYAITTSLRDTAVWESENGVTAQWTAMGEGTVDLVAYFDLYQKLCPGTAVNIETISGFNRELKVNDESFWKAWPKGKPKGYDKFIELAKKGKPRKPWTPPKNIEKSKADQDFQKSEIAKSIDYCQNKLGLGIK
;
A
#
# COMPACT_ATOMS: atom_id res chain seq x y z
N PRO A 1 -9.23 -2.94 -0.40
CA PRO A 1 -9.13 -2.12 -1.65
C PRO A 1 -10.16 -2.53 -2.70
N ILE A 2 -10.32 -3.83 -3.00
CA ILE A 2 -11.20 -4.34 -4.08
C ILE A 2 -12.68 -3.92 -3.85
N GLU A 3 -13.19 -4.01 -2.63
CA GLU A 3 -14.58 -3.57 -2.33
C GLU A 3 -14.75 -2.06 -2.54
N ASN A 4 -13.76 -1.26 -2.15
CA ASN A 4 -13.78 0.19 -2.40
C ASN A 4 -13.77 0.47 -3.90
N LEU A 5 -12.98 -0.25 -4.68
CA LEU A 5 -12.95 -0.12 -6.13
C LEU A 5 -14.31 -0.46 -6.75
N ARG A 6 -15.00 -1.52 -6.29
CA ARG A 6 -16.36 -1.86 -6.75
C ARG A 6 -17.35 -0.73 -6.54
N ASN A 7 -17.26 -0.06 -5.39
CA ASN A 7 -18.21 0.98 -5.01
C ASN A 7 -17.88 2.34 -5.63
N LEU A 8 -16.60 2.67 -5.80
CA LEU A 8 -16.11 4.00 -6.13
C LEU A 8 -15.41 4.10 -7.49
N GLY A 9 -15.04 2.96 -8.11
CA GLY A 9 -14.22 2.95 -9.33
C GLY A 9 -14.81 3.78 -10.46
N LYS A 10 -16.12 3.72 -10.66
CA LYS A 10 -16.83 4.51 -11.70
C LYS A 10 -16.69 6.03 -11.55
N TYR A 11 -16.25 6.51 -10.40
CA TYR A 11 -16.02 7.94 -10.14
C TYR A 11 -14.54 8.31 -10.19
N ALA A 12 -13.65 7.34 -10.39
CA ALA A 12 -12.21 7.59 -10.44
C ALA A 12 -11.84 8.31 -11.74
N ILE A 13 -11.27 9.49 -11.62
CA ILE A 13 -10.76 10.30 -12.75
C ILE A 13 -9.23 10.28 -12.82
N THR A 14 -8.58 9.93 -11.73
CA THR A 14 -7.13 9.77 -11.59
C THR A 14 -6.82 8.81 -10.46
N THR A 15 -5.58 8.39 -10.34
CA THR A 15 -5.13 7.52 -9.25
C THR A 15 -3.84 8.03 -8.61
N SER A 16 -3.61 7.61 -7.38
CA SER A 16 -2.34 7.68 -6.68
C SER A 16 -2.20 6.36 -5.92
N LEU A 17 -1.51 5.40 -6.52
CA LEU A 17 -1.48 4.02 -6.04
C LEU A 17 -0.17 3.70 -5.34
N ARG A 18 -0.31 3.02 -4.21
CA ARG A 18 0.79 2.45 -3.41
C ARG A 18 0.42 1.03 -3.04
N ASP A 19 1.42 0.19 -2.89
CA ASP A 19 1.24 -1.06 -2.19
C ASP A 19 1.63 -0.92 -0.71
N THR A 20 1.09 -1.77 0.12
CA THR A 20 1.27 -1.68 1.57
C THR A 20 1.33 -3.08 2.17
N ALA A 21 2.41 -3.39 2.85
CA ALA A 21 2.50 -4.54 3.73
C ALA A 21 1.87 -4.20 5.09
N VAL A 22 1.07 -5.11 5.66
CA VAL A 22 0.49 -4.96 7.00
C VAL A 22 0.74 -6.21 7.81
N TRP A 23 0.96 -6.05 9.12
CA TRP A 23 1.13 -7.16 10.07
C TRP A 23 0.69 -6.78 11.47
N GLU A 24 0.39 -7.76 12.30
CA GLU A 24 0.09 -7.52 13.71
C GLU A 24 1.32 -6.98 14.45
N SER A 25 1.09 -6.04 15.35
CA SER A 25 2.08 -5.48 16.27
C SER A 25 1.49 -5.41 17.68
N GLU A 26 2.34 -5.13 18.67
CA GLU A 26 1.95 -5.11 20.09
C GLU A 26 0.71 -4.26 20.37
N ASN A 27 0.65 -3.07 19.78
CA ASN A 27 -0.45 -2.12 20.01
C ASN A 27 -1.55 -2.17 18.92
N GLY A 28 -1.48 -3.13 18.00
CA GLY A 28 -2.47 -3.27 16.93
C GLY A 28 -1.90 -3.75 15.62
N VAL A 29 -1.78 -2.89 14.63
CA VAL A 29 -1.30 -3.21 13.29
C VAL A 29 -0.20 -2.25 12.87
N THR A 30 0.87 -2.77 12.31
CA THR A 30 1.87 -1.95 11.62
C THR A 30 1.67 -2.05 10.11
N ALA A 31 1.73 -0.92 9.44
CA ALA A 31 1.73 -0.79 8.00
C ALA A 31 3.06 -0.24 7.50
N GLN A 32 3.57 -0.78 6.40
CA GLN A 32 4.73 -0.26 5.69
C GLN A 32 4.39 -0.10 4.21
N TRP A 33 4.58 1.09 3.66
CA TRP A 33 4.48 1.27 2.22
C TRP A 33 5.68 0.64 1.53
N THR A 34 5.41 -0.03 0.42
CA THR A 34 6.35 -0.87 -0.31
C THR A 34 6.31 -0.58 -1.80
N ALA A 35 7.27 -1.08 -2.53
CA ALA A 35 7.13 -1.18 -3.98
C ALA A 35 5.88 -2.00 -4.34
N MET A 36 5.31 -1.73 -5.51
CA MET A 36 4.16 -2.47 -6.04
C MET A 36 4.49 -3.96 -6.14
N GLY A 37 3.60 -4.80 -5.63
CA GLY A 37 3.77 -6.26 -5.59
C GLY A 37 4.50 -6.80 -4.36
N GLU A 38 5.06 -5.95 -3.50
CA GLU A 38 5.72 -6.36 -2.25
C GLU A 38 4.83 -6.23 -1.01
N GLY A 39 3.63 -5.70 -1.15
CA GLY A 39 2.66 -5.54 -0.07
C GLY A 39 1.71 -6.71 0.09
N THR A 40 0.59 -6.45 0.75
CA THR A 40 -0.45 -7.45 1.04
C THR A 40 -1.70 -7.28 0.19
N VAL A 41 -1.72 -6.30 -0.71
CA VAL A 41 -2.84 -6.10 -1.63
C VAL A 41 -2.75 -7.12 -2.77
N ASP A 42 -3.85 -7.81 -3.07
CA ASP A 42 -3.98 -8.60 -4.29
C ASP A 42 -4.13 -7.65 -5.48
N LEU A 43 -2.99 -7.22 -6.02
CA LEU A 43 -2.95 -6.26 -7.12
C LEU A 43 -3.41 -6.87 -8.44
N VAL A 44 -3.26 -8.18 -8.64
CA VAL A 44 -3.76 -8.85 -9.84
C VAL A 44 -5.29 -8.74 -9.87
N ALA A 45 -5.96 -9.21 -8.82
CA ALA A 45 -7.42 -9.11 -8.72
C ALA A 45 -7.91 -7.64 -8.70
N TYR A 46 -7.11 -6.72 -8.14
CA TYR A 46 -7.44 -5.30 -8.15
C TYR A 46 -7.43 -4.74 -9.58
N PHE A 47 -6.39 -4.99 -10.36
CA PHE A 47 -6.25 -4.44 -11.70
C PHE A 47 -7.14 -5.14 -12.74
N ASP A 48 -7.45 -6.42 -12.57
CA ASP A 48 -8.48 -7.11 -13.36
C ASP A 48 -9.84 -6.44 -13.23
N LEU A 49 -10.16 -5.96 -12.03
CA LEU A 49 -11.38 -5.20 -11.78
C LEU A 49 -11.28 -3.74 -12.24
N TYR A 50 -10.11 -3.12 -12.02
CA TYR A 50 -9.86 -1.72 -12.37
C TYR A 50 -10.07 -1.45 -13.86
N GLN A 51 -9.53 -2.31 -14.72
CA GLN A 51 -9.70 -2.18 -16.17
C GLN A 51 -11.17 -2.16 -16.62
N LYS A 52 -12.03 -2.87 -15.87
CA LYS A 52 -13.47 -2.95 -16.16
C LYS A 52 -14.25 -1.73 -15.64
N LEU A 53 -13.86 -1.22 -14.47
CA LEU A 53 -14.61 -0.17 -13.78
C LEU A 53 -14.09 1.24 -14.03
N CYS A 54 -12.83 1.36 -14.43
CA CYS A 54 -12.13 2.63 -14.62
C CYS A 54 -11.51 2.73 -16.04
N PRO A 55 -12.29 2.48 -17.11
CA PRO A 55 -11.73 2.47 -18.47
C PRO A 55 -11.16 3.84 -18.82
N GLY A 56 -9.92 3.87 -19.31
CA GLY A 56 -9.23 5.10 -19.70
C GLY A 56 -8.66 5.94 -18.56
N THR A 57 -8.86 5.54 -17.29
CA THR A 57 -8.26 6.24 -16.16
C THR A 57 -6.78 5.85 -16.02
N ALA A 58 -5.91 6.86 -16.01
CA ALA A 58 -4.47 6.64 -15.87
C ALA A 58 -4.10 6.01 -14.52
N VAL A 59 -3.09 5.15 -14.53
CA VAL A 59 -2.49 4.57 -13.31
C VAL A 59 -1.23 5.36 -12.96
N ASN A 60 -1.31 6.13 -11.88
CA ASN A 60 -0.18 6.86 -11.33
C ASN A 60 0.33 6.14 -10.09
N ILE A 61 1.62 5.81 -10.07
CA ILE A 61 2.28 5.18 -8.94
C ILE A 61 2.85 6.29 -8.05
N GLU A 62 2.54 6.22 -6.77
CA GLU A 62 3.15 7.08 -5.75
C GLU A 62 4.09 6.24 -4.89
N THR A 63 5.39 6.53 -4.97
CA THR A 63 6.40 5.79 -4.22
C THR A 63 6.92 6.60 -3.04
N ILE A 64 6.56 6.18 -1.84
CA ILE A 64 7.15 6.61 -0.58
C ILE A 64 7.23 5.36 0.28
N SER A 65 8.38 4.69 0.29
CA SER A 65 8.52 3.35 0.86
C SER A 65 9.47 3.30 2.05
N GLY A 66 9.40 2.22 2.79
CA GLY A 66 10.42 1.79 3.75
C GLY A 66 10.26 2.26 5.18
N PHE A 67 9.22 3.04 5.53
CA PHE A 67 8.98 3.40 6.92
C PHE A 67 7.72 2.75 7.48
N ASN A 68 7.79 2.39 8.76
CA ASN A 68 6.69 1.74 9.47
C ASN A 68 5.77 2.78 10.11
N ARG A 69 4.47 2.55 9.98
CA ARG A 69 3.44 3.32 10.67
C ARG A 69 2.60 2.38 11.53
N GLU A 70 2.67 2.56 12.83
CA GLU A 70 1.83 1.81 13.76
C GLU A 70 0.43 2.42 13.83
N LEU A 71 -0.58 1.57 13.70
CA LEU A 71 -1.99 1.87 13.90
C LEU A 71 -2.41 1.22 15.22
N LYS A 72 -2.53 2.00 16.27
CA LYS A 72 -2.83 1.52 17.63
C LYS A 72 -4.28 1.12 17.81
N VAL A 73 -4.76 0.24 16.96
CA VAL A 73 -6.18 -0.16 16.91
C VAL A 73 -6.66 -0.94 18.14
N ASN A 74 -5.74 -1.38 19.01
CA ASN A 74 -6.06 -1.98 20.30
C ASN A 74 -6.28 -0.92 21.40
N ASP A 75 -5.92 0.35 21.16
CA ASP A 75 -6.15 1.44 22.09
C ASP A 75 -7.53 2.08 21.81
N GLU A 76 -8.36 2.18 22.86
CA GLU A 76 -9.68 2.83 22.74
C GLU A 76 -9.58 4.30 22.31
N SER A 77 -8.50 4.99 22.66
CA SER A 77 -8.30 6.39 22.26
C SER A 77 -8.17 6.55 20.75
N PHE A 78 -7.65 5.55 20.05
CA PHE A 78 -7.57 5.54 18.58
C PHE A 78 -8.96 5.70 17.93
N TRP A 79 -10.00 5.11 18.56
CA TRP A 79 -11.35 5.10 18.02
C TRP A 79 -12.17 6.35 18.33
N LYS A 80 -11.67 7.27 19.18
CA LYS A 80 -12.34 8.54 19.46
C LYS A 80 -12.60 9.38 18.21
N ALA A 81 -11.72 9.26 17.19
CA ALA A 81 -11.91 9.93 15.90
C ALA A 81 -12.99 9.25 15.01
N TRP A 82 -13.54 8.12 15.43
CA TRP A 82 -14.51 7.32 14.68
C TRP A 82 -15.84 7.19 15.46
N PRO A 83 -16.66 8.26 15.54
CA PRO A 83 -17.85 8.29 16.40
C PRO A 83 -18.92 7.27 16.01
N LYS A 84 -18.86 6.73 14.79
CA LYS A 84 -19.73 5.65 14.30
C LYS A 84 -19.19 4.25 14.61
N GLY A 85 -18.12 4.13 15.40
CA GLY A 85 -17.44 2.88 15.72
C GLY A 85 -16.49 2.38 14.62
N LYS A 86 -16.05 1.14 14.76
CA LYS A 86 -15.11 0.51 13.82
C LYS A 86 -15.70 0.45 12.40
N PRO A 87 -14.92 0.77 11.36
CA PRO A 87 -15.42 0.80 10.00
C PRO A 87 -15.78 -0.60 9.51
N LYS A 88 -16.73 -0.66 8.60
CA LYS A 88 -17.07 -1.90 7.89
C LYS A 88 -15.83 -2.44 7.19
N GLY A 89 -15.51 -3.71 7.42
CA GLY A 89 -14.29 -4.34 6.90
C GLY A 89 -13.09 -4.31 7.83
N TYR A 90 -13.24 -3.78 9.06
CA TYR A 90 -12.18 -3.81 10.08
C TYR A 90 -11.70 -5.23 10.37
N ASP A 91 -12.62 -6.19 10.54
CA ASP A 91 -12.24 -7.58 10.85
C ASP A 91 -11.41 -8.22 9.72
N LYS A 92 -11.77 -7.96 8.46
CA LYS A 92 -10.98 -8.40 7.30
C LYS A 92 -9.59 -7.78 7.27
N PHE A 93 -9.45 -6.53 7.70
CA PHE A 93 -8.16 -5.88 7.82
C PHE A 93 -7.29 -6.54 8.90
N ILE A 94 -7.86 -6.87 10.05
CA ILE A 94 -7.16 -7.59 11.12
C ILE A 94 -6.75 -9.00 10.66
N GLU A 95 -7.63 -9.73 9.99
CA GLU A 95 -7.29 -11.05 9.41
C GLU A 95 -6.14 -10.96 8.39
N LEU A 96 -6.09 -9.90 7.60
CA LEU A 96 -5.00 -9.65 6.68
C LEU A 96 -3.69 -9.39 7.43
N ALA A 97 -3.74 -8.56 8.47
CA ALA A 97 -2.58 -8.26 9.31
C ALA A 97 -2.02 -9.50 10.02
N LYS A 98 -2.88 -10.41 10.50
CA LYS A 98 -2.46 -11.69 11.12
C LYS A 98 -1.64 -12.57 10.18
N LYS A 99 -1.89 -12.49 8.89
CA LYS A 99 -1.15 -13.25 7.86
C LYS A 99 0.14 -12.57 7.43
N GLY A 100 0.29 -11.30 7.78
CA GLY A 100 1.45 -10.49 7.40
C GLY A 100 2.71 -10.84 8.17
N LYS A 101 3.86 -10.49 7.59
CA LYS A 101 5.16 -10.71 8.20
C LYS A 101 5.79 -9.37 8.54
N PRO A 102 6.32 -9.20 9.77
CA PRO A 102 7.02 -7.99 10.17
C PRO A 102 8.17 -7.65 9.23
N ARG A 103 8.29 -6.39 8.86
CA ARG A 103 9.37 -5.86 8.03
C ARG A 103 10.11 -4.78 8.81
N LYS A 104 11.44 -4.79 8.67
CA LYS A 104 12.26 -3.71 9.25
C LYS A 104 12.04 -2.42 8.46
N PRO A 105 11.99 -1.26 9.13
CA PRO A 105 12.03 0.00 8.40
C PRO A 105 13.39 0.13 7.69
N TRP A 106 13.36 0.77 6.52
CA TRP A 106 14.60 1.08 5.82
C TRP A 106 15.42 2.11 6.62
N THR A 107 16.71 1.91 6.65
CA THR A 107 17.66 2.82 7.29
C THR A 107 18.83 3.09 6.35
N PRO A 108 19.25 4.36 6.20
CA PRO A 108 20.35 4.69 5.30
C PRO A 108 21.67 4.06 5.78
N PRO A 109 22.51 3.56 4.87
CA PRO A 109 23.86 3.11 5.19
C PRO A 109 24.69 4.24 5.83
N LYS A 110 25.50 3.91 6.85
CA LYS A 110 26.27 4.89 7.62
C LYS A 110 27.37 5.62 6.80
N ASN A 111 27.81 5.01 5.70
CA ASN A 111 28.88 5.51 4.84
C ASN A 111 28.37 6.32 3.64
N ILE A 112 27.10 6.57 3.53
CA ILE A 112 26.48 7.35 2.46
C ILE A 112 25.74 8.53 3.10
N GLU A 113 25.84 9.69 2.46
CA GLU A 113 25.06 10.85 2.87
C GLU A 113 23.57 10.52 2.82
N LYS A 114 22.83 10.87 3.91
CA LYS A 114 21.46 10.43 4.12
C LYS A 114 20.53 10.79 2.96
N SER A 115 20.57 12.01 2.48
CA SER A 115 19.67 12.47 1.41
C SER A 115 19.93 11.70 0.11
N LYS A 116 21.19 11.40 -0.17
CA LYS A 116 21.58 10.60 -1.34
C LYS A 116 21.08 9.14 -1.20
N ALA A 117 21.27 8.56 -0.02
CA ALA A 117 20.81 7.20 0.26
C ALA A 117 19.26 7.10 0.16
N ASP A 118 18.53 8.10 0.71
CA ASP A 118 17.07 8.18 0.63
C ASP A 118 16.62 8.27 -0.85
N GLN A 119 17.25 9.11 -1.66
CA GLN A 119 16.94 9.25 -3.09
C GLN A 119 17.17 7.94 -3.86
N ASP A 120 18.32 7.30 -3.64
CA ASP A 120 18.66 6.06 -4.34
C ASP A 120 17.71 4.91 -3.94
N PHE A 121 17.33 4.85 -2.66
CA PHE A 121 16.32 3.92 -2.20
C PHE A 121 14.96 4.15 -2.89
N GLN A 122 14.42 5.38 -2.88
CA GLN A 122 13.14 5.67 -3.52
C GLN A 122 13.19 5.43 -5.04
N LYS A 123 14.30 5.73 -5.71
CA LYS A 123 14.50 5.38 -7.12
C LYS A 123 14.46 3.88 -7.37
N SER A 124 15.03 3.08 -6.47
CA SER A 124 14.98 1.62 -6.58
C SER A 124 13.55 1.10 -6.38
N GLU A 125 12.80 1.67 -5.45
CA GLU A 125 11.42 1.30 -5.18
C GLU A 125 10.47 1.63 -6.35
N ILE A 126 10.65 2.82 -6.98
CA ILE A 126 9.85 3.14 -8.17
C ILE A 126 10.21 2.25 -9.37
N ALA A 127 11.49 1.93 -9.55
CA ALA A 127 11.93 1.03 -10.62
C ALA A 127 11.31 -0.37 -10.47
N LYS A 128 11.34 -0.95 -9.26
CA LYS A 128 10.67 -2.23 -8.94
C LYS A 128 9.16 -2.15 -9.20
N SER A 129 8.54 -1.04 -8.80
CA SER A 129 7.10 -0.83 -8.98
C SER A 129 6.71 -0.80 -10.46
N ILE A 130 7.49 -0.10 -11.29
CA ILE A 130 7.29 -0.05 -12.74
C ILE A 130 7.48 -1.44 -13.36
N ASP A 131 8.56 -2.13 -13.00
CA ASP A 131 8.83 -3.48 -13.48
C ASP A 131 7.67 -4.45 -13.16
N TYR A 132 7.19 -4.44 -11.93
CA TYR A 132 6.04 -5.25 -11.52
C TYR A 132 4.77 -4.89 -12.31
N CYS A 133 4.48 -3.60 -12.45
CA CYS A 133 3.31 -3.13 -13.20
C CYS A 133 3.36 -3.56 -14.67
N GLN A 134 4.53 -3.48 -15.31
CA GLN A 134 4.71 -3.88 -16.71
C GLN A 134 4.68 -5.39 -16.89
N ASN A 135 5.46 -6.13 -16.10
CA ASN A 135 5.71 -7.55 -16.34
C ASN A 135 4.67 -8.48 -15.69
N LYS A 136 4.01 -8.04 -14.60
CA LYS A 136 3.01 -8.85 -13.90
C LYS A 136 1.59 -8.39 -14.15
N LEU A 137 1.36 -7.09 -14.30
CA LEU A 137 0.02 -6.53 -14.47
C LEU A 137 -0.27 -6.10 -15.92
N GLY A 138 0.73 -6.11 -16.81
CA GLY A 138 0.57 -5.71 -18.21
C GLY A 138 0.22 -4.23 -18.39
N LEU A 139 0.55 -3.39 -17.41
CA LEU A 139 0.27 -1.96 -17.41
C LEU A 139 1.42 -1.17 -18.06
N GLY A 140 1.09 0.03 -18.54
CA GLY A 140 2.06 0.95 -19.14
C GLY A 140 2.04 0.96 -20.66
N ILE A 141 2.80 1.89 -21.26
CA ILE A 141 2.96 2.00 -22.70
C ILE A 141 3.94 0.90 -23.14
N LYS A 142 3.52 0.12 -24.11
CA LYS A 142 4.39 -0.86 -24.78
C LYS A 142 5.14 -0.20 -25.92
#